data_174ab7bed24ac47f68e1f8dd06d203ca
#
_entry.id   174ab7bed24ac47f68e1f8dd06d203ca
#
_cell.length_a   1.000
_cell.length_b   1.000
_cell.length_c   1.000
_cell.angle_alpha   90.00
_cell.angle_beta   90.00
_cell.angle_gamma   90.00
#
_symmetry.space_group_name_H-M   'P 1'
#
loop_
_entity.id
_entity.type
_entity.pdbx_description
1 polymer ?
#
loop_
_entity_poly.entity_id
_entity_poly.type
_entity_poly.pdbx_seq_one_letter_code
_entity_poly.pdbx_strand_id
1 'polypeptide(L)' 'MNIISVTNLKTNPAKAISESEEFPVAIRKRDKIKAYLIGKNLYENIVSYIEDYIDNSAVEQTDFSKGRSFEKVAKELGI' A
#
# COMPACT_ATOMS: atom_id res chain seq x y z
N MET A 1 0.55 -0.48 -14.61
CA MET A 1 1.30 -0.85 -13.39
C MET A 1 2.49 -1.69 -13.78
N ASN A 2 3.64 -1.36 -13.23
CA ASN A 2 4.84 -2.14 -13.45
C ASN A 2 4.88 -3.37 -12.55
N ILE A 3 5.47 -4.42 -13.07
CA ILE A 3 5.66 -5.65 -12.30
C ILE A 3 7.14 -5.95 -12.28
N ILE A 4 7.70 -6.12 -11.10
CA ILE A 4 9.11 -6.49 -10.95
C ILE A 4 9.22 -7.72 -10.07
N SER A 5 10.32 -8.42 -10.21
CA SER A 5 10.59 -9.57 -9.36
C SER A 5 11.26 -9.14 -8.06
N VAL A 6 11.21 -10.00 -7.06
CA VAL A 6 11.92 -9.76 -5.80
C VAL A 6 13.42 -9.59 -6.09
N THR A 7 13.96 -10.36 -7.03
CA THR A 7 15.37 -10.26 -7.40
C THR A 7 15.68 -8.86 -7.94
N ASN A 8 14.84 -8.33 -8.82
CA ASN A 8 15.04 -6.98 -9.34
C ASN A 8 14.95 -5.94 -8.25
N LEU A 9 14.04 -6.11 -7.31
CA LEU A 9 13.92 -5.21 -6.18
C LEU A 9 15.19 -5.21 -5.34
N LYS A 10 15.76 -6.37 -5.08
CA LYS A 10 17.00 -6.48 -4.34
C LYS A 10 18.18 -5.83 -5.06
N THR A 11 18.20 -5.97 -6.37
CA THR A 11 19.31 -5.47 -7.17
C THR A 11 19.31 -3.94 -7.25
N ASN A 12 18.13 -3.35 -7.41
CA ASN A 12 18.03 -1.90 -7.56
C ASN A 12 16.79 -1.35 -6.84
N PRO A 13 16.83 -1.31 -5.51
CA PRO A 13 15.67 -0.84 -4.76
C PRO A 13 15.35 0.63 -5.01
N ALA A 14 16.36 1.45 -5.24
CA ALA A 14 16.14 2.88 -5.47
C ALA A 14 15.30 3.12 -6.72
N LYS A 15 15.56 2.35 -7.77
CA LYS A 15 14.79 2.46 -9.00
C LYS A 15 13.34 2.03 -8.78
N ALA A 16 13.14 0.95 -8.05
CA ALA A 16 11.80 0.47 -7.75
C ALA A 16 11.01 1.49 -6.95
N ILE A 17 11.64 2.11 -5.98
CA ILE A 17 11.01 3.15 -5.17
C ILE A 17 10.65 4.35 -6.04
N SER A 18 11.55 4.77 -6.92
CA SER A 18 11.29 5.88 -7.82
C SER A 18 10.10 5.60 -8.73
N GLU A 19 10.01 4.41 -9.27
CA GLU A 19 8.88 4.03 -10.12
C GLU A 19 7.56 4.01 -9.34
N SER A 20 7.62 3.61 -8.08
CA SER A 20 6.43 3.52 -7.24
C SER A 20 5.85 4.87 -6.87
N GLU A 21 6.60 5.94 -7.07
CA GLU A 21 6.10 7.28 -6.75
C GLU A 21 4.96 7.71 -7.65
N GLU A 22 4.92 7.23 -8.88
CA GLU A 22 3.87 7.56 -9.82
C GLU A 22 2.74 6.54 -9.80
N PHE A 23 3.08 5.28 -9.83
CA PHE A 23 2.10 4.19 -9.86
C PHE A 23 2.58 3.04 -8.99
N PRO A 24 1.65 2.27 -8.40
CA PRO A 24 2.05 1.09 -7.64
C PRO A 24 2.87 0.13 -8.50
N VAL A 25 3.84 -0.48 -7.88
CA VAL A 25 4.68 -1.50 -8.53
C VAL A 25 4.36 -2.84 -7.88
N ALA A 26 3.90 -3.79 -8.69
CA ALA A 26 3.62 -5.13 -8.20
C ALA A 26 4.94 -5.90 -8.06
N ILE A 27 5.10 -6.57 -6.94
CA ILE A 27 6.31 -7.34 -6.66
C ILE A 27 5.97 -8.81 -6.75
N ARG A 28 6.62 -9.48 -7.67
CA ARG A 28 6.38 -10.88 -7.97
C ARG A 28 7.49 -11.75 -7.39
N LYS A 29 7.08 -12.84 -6.79
CA LYS A 29 8.01 -13.88 -6.40
C LYS A 29 7.58 -15.14 -7.14
N ARG A 30 8.46 -15.64 -8.02
CA ARG A 30 8.13 -16.72 -8.94
C ARG A 30 6.99 -16.28 -9.85
N ASP A 31 5.86 -16.97 -9.85
CA ASP A 31 4.74 -16.66 -10.74
C ASP A 31 3.61 -15.92 -10.05
N LYS A 32 3.82 -15.45 -8.82
CA LYS A 32 2.74 -14.86 -8.05
C LYS A 32 3.11 -13.47 -7.56
N ILE A 33 2.14 -12.58 -7.62
CA ILE A 33 2.27 -11.26 -7.00
C ILE A 33 2.18 -11.44 -5.48
N LYS A 34 3.20 -10.99 -4.78
CA LYS A 34 3.26 -11.13 -3.33
C LYS A 34 3.08 -9.83 -2.59
N ALA A 35 3.34 -8.70 -3.25
CA ALA A 35 3.30 -7.41 -2.58
C ALA A 35 3.16 -6.32 -3.61
N TYR A 36 2.88 -5.12 -3.11
CA TYR A 36 2.87 -3.91 -3.93
C TYR A 36 3.73 -2.87 -3.25
N LEU A 37 4.51 -2.17 -4.06
CA LEU A 37 5.31 -1.06 -3.59
C LEU A 37 4.61 0.22 -4.02
N ILE A 38 4.28 1.07 -3.07
CA ILE A 38 3.52 2.29 -3.31
C ILE A 38 4.32 3.46 -2.77
N GLY A 39 4.46 4.50 -3.58
CA GLY A 39 5.17 5.70 -3.16
C GLY A 39 4.47 6.39 -2.00
N LYS A 40 5.24 7.14 -1.23
CA LYS A 40 4.75 7.80 -0.02
C LYS A 40 3.55 8.69 -0.29
N ASN A 41 3.64 9.55 -1.30
CA ASN A 41 2.57 10.50 -1.59
C ASN A 41 1.30 9.78 -2.05
N LEU A 42 1.46 8.78 -2.89
CA LEU A 42 0.32 8.01 -3.37
C LEU A 42 -0.35 7.27 -2.21
N TYR A 43 0.46 6.68 -1.35
CA TYR A 43 -0.06 5.99 -0.17
C TYR A 43 -0.85 6.93 0.72
N GLU A 44 -0.29 8.10 1.00
CA GLU A 44 -0.97 9.08 1.84
C GLU A 44 -2.27 9.57 1.21
N ASN A 45 -2.28 9.74 -0.10
CA ASN A 45 -3.50 10.14 -0.81
C ASN A 45 -4.57 9.06 -0.72
N ILE A 46 -4.18 7.81 -0.86
CA ILE A 46 -5.12 6.69 -0.74
C ILE A 46 -5.72 6.64 0.66
N VAL A 47 -4.88 6.75 1.67
CA VAL A 47 -5.34 6.73 3.06
C VAL A 47 -6.27 7.90 3.33
N SER A 48 -5.92 9.08 2.87
CA SER A 48 -6.75 10.27 3.03
C SER A 48 -8.11 10.09 2.35
N TYR A 49 -8.12 9.52 1.16
CA TYR A 49 -9.36 9.26 0.46
C TYR A 49 -10.26 8.30 1.24
N ILE A 50 -9.69 7.27 1.80
CA ILE A 50 -10.44 6.30 2.59
C ILE A 50 -11.02 6.97 3.84
N GLU A 51 -10.23 7.78 4.52
CA GLU A 51 -10.68 8.48 5.71
C GLU A 51 -11.82 9.44 5.38
N ASP A 52 -11.70 10.19 4.31
CA ASP A 52 -12.74 11.11 3.86
C ASP A 52 -14.02 10.36 3.50
N TYR A 53 -13.89 9.26 2.84
CA TYR A 53 -15.04 8.45 2.48
C TYR A 53 -15.79 7.97 3.71
N ILE A 54 -15.07 7.51 4.70
CA ILE A 54 -15.65 7.02 5.95
C ILE A 54 -16.36 8.15 6.68
N ASP A 55 -15.72 9.30 6.76
CA ASP A 55 -16.32 10.47 7.41
C ASP A 55 -17.59 10.90 6.69
N ASN A 56 -17.56 10.96 5.39
CA ASN A 56 -18.70 11.40 4.58
C ASN A 56 -19.84 10.40 4.61
N SER A 57 -19.55 9.15 4.81
CA SER A 57 -20.56 8.11 4.90
C SER A 57 -21.24 8.09 6.26
N ALA A 58 -20.79 8.92 7.16
CA ALA A 58 -21.33 9.01 8.52
C ALA A 58 -21.35 7.64 9.20
N VAL A 59 -20.28 6.94 9.08
CA VAL A 59 -20.20 5.60 9.65
C VAL A 59 -19.73 5.71 11.08
N GLU A 60 -20.61 6.17 11.93
CA GLU A 60 -20.28 6.39 13.32
C GLU A 60 -19.95 5.08 14.03
N GLN A 61 -20.49 4.01 13.54
CA GLN A 61 -20.24 2.70 14.13
C GLN A 61 -18.86 2.20 13.85
N THR A 62 -18.21 2.75 12.85
CA THR A 62 -16.88 2.30 12.48
C THR A 62 -15.87 3.29 12.99
N ASP A 63 -15.13 2.89 13.98
CA ASP A 63 -14.16 3.76 14.59
C ASP A 63 -12.77 3.29 14.26
N PHE A 64 -12.26 3.74 13.14
CA PHE A 64 -10.92 3.40 12.70
C PHE A 64 -9.85 4.01 13.58
N SER A 65 -10.16 5.14 14.19
CA SER A 65 -9.18 5.81 15.04
C SER A 65 -8.94 5.07 16.33
N LYS A 66 -9.92 4.33 16.80
CA LYS A 66 -9.78 3.58 18.04
C LYS A 66 -9.31 2.18 17.82
N GLY A 67 -9.89 1.54 16.85
CA GLY A 67 -9.76 0.11 16.78
C GLY A 67 -8.66 -0.38 15.91
N ARG A 68 -8.38 0.33 14.85
CA ARG A 68 -7.53 -0.23 13.83
C ARG A 68 -6.71 0.82 13.15
N SER A 69 -5.46 0.83 13.51
CA SER A 69 -4.52 1.54 12.67
C SER A 69 -4.30 0.73 11.40
N PHE A 70 -3.91 1.40 10.36
CA PHE A 70 -3.58 0.74 9.12
C PHE A 70 -2.45 -0.26 9.31
N GLU A 71 -1.51 0.08 10.17
CA GLU A 71 -0.40 -0.80 10.49
C GLU A 71 -0.83 -2.09 11.13
N LYS A 72 -1.82 -2.02 12.01
CA LYS A 72 -2.33 -3.19 12.68
C LYS A 72 -3.03 -4.13 11.69
N VAL A 73 -3.79 -3.56 10.78
CA VAL A 73 -4.45 -4.35 9.74
C VAL A 73 -3.42 -5.02 8.85
N ALA A 74 -2.39 -4.29 8.47
CA ALA A 74 -1.32 -4.85 7.66
C ALA A 74 -0.64 -6.01 8.37
N LYS A 75 -0.42 -5.90 9.66
CA LYS A 75 0.15 -6.96 10.46
C LYS A 75 -0.71 -8.21 10.46
N GLU A 76 -2.02 -8.03 10.62
CA GLU A 76 -2.96 -9.14 10.60
C GLU A 76 -2.96 -9.86 9.26
N LEU A 77 -2.72 -9.12 8.19
CA LEU A 77 -2.64 -9.68 6.86
C LEU A 77 -1.29 -10.33 6.56
N GLY A 78 -0.33 -10.20 7.45
CA GLY A 78 0.97 -10.80 7.26
C GLY A 78 1.88 -10.03 6.31
N ILE A 79 1.66 -8.75 6.20
CA ILE A 79 2.43 -7.91 5.28
C ILE A 79 3.61 -7.28 5.99
#